data_efd0e558f2f6bdad4b280d5120f1ed86
#
_entry.id   efd0e558f2f6bdad4b280d5120f1ed86
#
_cell.length_a   1.000
_cell.length_b   1.000
_cell.length_c   1.000
_cell.angle_alpha   90.00
_cell.angle_beta   90.00
_cell.angle_gamma   90.00
#
_symmetry.space_group_name_H-M   'P 1'
#
loop_
_entity.id
_entity.type
_entity.pdbx_description
1 polymer ?
#
loop_
_entity_poly.entity_id
_entity_poly.type
_entity_poly.pdbx_seq_one_letter_code
_entity_poly.pdbx_strand_id
1 'polypeptide(L)'
;MLEKINYPGEHITKNINRAIEYFTLAANQNDKDAQFMLGMIYYKGEHVTRNINKAIEYFTLAANQNHKEAQYHLGMIYYEGKHITQNINKAIEYFTLSANHNDKDAQFFLGIIYYEGKYVTQNINK
;
A
#
# COMPACT_ATOMS: atom_id res chain seq x y z
N MET A 1 -4.86 31.92 -9.96
CA MET A 1 -5.34 31.67 -10.13
C MET A 1 -5.61 31.21 -10.34
N LEU A 2 -5.39 30.82 -10.27
CA LEU A 2 -5.73 30.26 -10.47
C LEU A 2 -5.84 29.58 -10.90
N GLU A 3 -5.62 29.25 -10.75
CA GLU A 3 -5.81 28.66 -11.13
C GLU A 3 -6.50 28.20 -11.59
N LYS A 4 -6.90 28.40 -12.03
CA LYS A 4 -7.68 28.07 -12.36
C LYS A 4 -8.17 27.33 -12.45
N ILE A 5 -8.44 27.03 -12.38
CA ILE A 5 -8.91 26.37 -12.44
C ILE A 5 -9.43 25.58 -12.95
N ASN A 6 -9.58 25.11 -13.07
CA ASN A 6 -10.09 24.35 -13.48
C ASN A 6 -10.66 23.59 -13.87
N TYR A 7 -10.39 23.60 -13.16
CA TYR A 7 -11.35 23.16 -13.75
C TYR A 7 -11.39 22.09 -14.80
N PRO A 8 -12.38 21.33 -15.07
CA PRO A 8 -12.29 20.13 -15.86
C PRO A 8 -11.73 20.46 -17.23
N GLY A 9 -10.85 19.67 -17.73
CA GLY A 9 -10.19 19.94 -18.99
C GLY A 9 -9.03 20.89 -18.88
N GLU A 10 -9.01 21.64 -17.82
CA GLU A 10 -7.88 22.47 -17.54
C GLU A 10 -6.77 21.64 -16.99
N HIS A 11 -5.56 21.98 -17.30
CA HIS A 11 -4.42 21.23 -16.83
C HIS A 11 -3.75 21.95 -15.69
N ILE A 12 -3.80 21.32 -14.54
CA ILE A 12 -3.00 21.77 -13.43
C ILE A 12 -1.72 20.98 -13.50
N THR A 13 -0.62 21.67 -13.68
CA THR A 13 0.67 21.01 -13.75
C THR A 13 0.88 20.20 -12.49
N LYS A 14 1.26 18.95 -12.68
CA LYS A 14 1.57 18.08 -11.57
C LYS A 14 2.62 18.72 -10.69
N ASN A 15 2.38 18.73 -9.41
CA ASN A 15 3.30 19.30 -8.45
C ASN A 15 3.39 18.35 -7.27
N ILE A 16 4.40 17.49 -7.31
CA ILE A 16 4.54 16.43 -6.32
C ILE A 16 4.84 17.00 -4.94
N ASN A 17 5.64 18.07 -4.89
CA ASN A 17 5.94 18.65 -3.58
C ASN A 17 4.70 19.17 -2.89
N ARG A 18 3.82 19.83 -3.64
CA ARG A 18 2.56 20.31 -3.06
C ARG A 18 1.64 19.15 -2.71
N ALA A 19 1.61 18.12 -3.55
CA ALA A 19 0.80 16.96 -3.27
C ALA A 19 1.24 16.32 -1.95
N ILE A 20 2.54 16.14 -1.78
CA ILE A 20 3.07 15.53 -0.55
C ILE A 20 2.72 16.41 0.64
N GLU A 21 2.82 17.71 0.48
CA GLU A 21 2.51 18.64 1.56
C GLU A 21 1.06 18.44 2.04
N TYR A 22 0.12 18.42 1.11
CA TYR A 22 -1.29 18.29 1.47
C TYR A 22 -1.63 16.88 1.93
N PHE A 23 -1.06 15.85 1.30
CA PHE A 23 -1.27 14.49 1.78
C PHE A 23 -0.74 14.34 3.20
N THR A 24 0.40 14.99 3.49
CA THR A 24 0.98 14.90 4.83
C THR A 24 0.07 15.56 5.86
N LEU A 25 -0.49 16.72 5.52
CA LEU A 25 -1.42 17.39 6.42
C LEU A 25 -2.63 16.50 6.71
N ALA A 26 -3.19 15.91 5.68
CA ALA A 26 -4.35 15.04 5.85
C ALA A 26 -3.99 13.77 6.61
N ALA A 27 -2.84 13.18 6.27
CA ALA A 27 -2.40 11.95 6.95
C ALA A 27 -2.19 12.18 8.44
N ASN A 28 -1.69 13.36 8.79
CA ASN A 28 -1.49 13.69 10.21
C ASN A 28 -2.80 13.86 10.94
N GLN A 29 -3.89 14.04 10.21
CA GLN A 29 -5.23 14.06 10.79
C GLN A 29 -5.89 12.69 10.66
N ASN A 30 -5.07 11.69 10.43
CA ASN A 30 -5.47 10.28 10.41
C ASN A 30 -6.34 9.90 9.21
N ASP A 31 -6.19 10.62 8.10
CA ASP A 31 -6.89 10.27 6.86
C ASP A 31 -6.20 9.08 6.20
N LYS A 32 -6.92 7.95 6.13
CA LYS A 32 -6.30 6.72 5.64
C LYS A 32 -5.98 6.78 4.15
N ASP A 33 -6.77 7.50 3.38
CA ASP A 33 -6.50 7.60 1.95
C ASP A 33 -5.24 8.41 1.69
N ALA A 34 -5.03 9.48 2.47
CA ALA A 34 -3.81 10.26 2.36
C ALA A 34 -2.60 9.43 2.79
N GLN A 35 -2.75 8.65 3.85
CA GLN A 35 -1.68 7.75 4.30
C GLN A 35 -1.34 6.75 3.18
N PHE A 36 -2.35 6.18 2.54
CA PHE A 36 -2.13 5.25 1.45
C PHE A 36 -1.40 5.94 0.29
N MET A 37 -1.82 7.14 -0.08
CA MET A 37 -1.18 7.87 -1.17
C MET A 37 0.28 8.15 -0.89
N LEU A 38 0.60 8.55 0.35
CA LEU A 38 2.00 8.76 0.72
C LEU A 38 2.78 7.45 0.63
N GLY A 39 2.17 6.35 1.08
CA GLY A 39 2.82 5.05 0.94
C GLY A 39 3.16 4.77 -0.51
N MET A 40 2.22 5.01 -1.42
CA MET A 40 2.45 4.77 -2.84
C MET A 40 3.55 5.64 -3.42
N ILE A 41 3.55 6.92 -3.04
CA ILE A 41 4.55 7.85 -3.55
C ILE A 41 5.96 7.41 -3.16
N TYR A 42 6.15 7.04 -1.89
CA TYR A 42 7.47 6.63 -1.44
C TYR A 42 7.83 5.23 -1.93
N TYR A 43 6.83 4.38 -2.14
CA TYR A 43 7.10 3.04 -2.66
C TYR A 43 7.54 3.09 -4.12
N LYS A 44 6.87 3.88 -4.94
CA LYS A 44 7.19 3.94 -6.36
C LYS A 44 8.50 4.64 -6.64
N GLY A 45 8.79 5.72 -5.92
CA GLY A 45 10.02 6.44 -6.11
C GLY A 45 10.16 7.09 -7.47
N GLU A 46 9.04 7.41 -8.11
CA GLU A 46 9.07 8.01 -9.45
C GLU A 46 9.39 9.49 -9.41
N HIS A 47 8.84 10.17 -8.42
CA HIS A 47 8.95 11.62 -8.33
C HIS A 47 9.77 12.07 -7.13
N VAL A 48 10.02 11.16 -6.22
CA VAL A 48 10.86 11.38 -5.05
C VAL A 48 11.74 10.16 -4.90
N THR A 49 12.79 10.27 -4.10
CA THR A 49 13.64 9.12 -3.84
C THR A 49 12.80 8.04 -3.13
N ARG A 50 12.86 6.82 -3.67
CA ARG A 50 12.16 5.70 -3.06
C ARG A 50 12.60 5.54 -1.61
N ASN A 51 11.62 5.31 -0.76
CA ASN A 51 11.90 5.07 0.65
C ASN A 51 10.93 4.00 1.14
N ILE A 52 11.40 2.76 1.13
CA ILE A 52 10.55 1.61 1.45
C ILE A 52 10.11 1.64 2.91
N ASN A 53 11.02 2.03 3.80
CA ASN A 53 10.63 2.10 5.22
C ASN A 53 9.50 3.10 5.43
N LYS A 54 9.59 4.24 4.78
CA LYS A 54 8.54 5.25 4.90
C LYS A 54 7.25 4.77 4.25
N ALA A 55 7.36 4.08 3.12
CA ALA A 55 6.18 3.52 2.47
C ALA A 55 5.48 2.53 3.38
N ILE A 56 6.25 1.63 4.01
CA ILE A 56 5.67 0.65 4.92
C ILE A 56 5.01 1.35 6.11
N GLU A 57 5.63 2.38 6.62
CA GLU A 57 5.07 3.13 7.74
C GLU A 57 3.70 3.70 7.39
N TYR A 58 3.60 4.37 6.25
CA TYR A 58 2.33 4.95 5.84
C TYR A 58 1.29 3.90 5.45
N PHE A 59 1.71 2.86 4.74
CA PHE A 59 0.79 1.76 4.43
C PHE A 59 0.26 1.12 5.70
N THR A 60 1.11 0.98 6.71
CA THR A 60 0.69 0.37 7.97
C THR A 60 -0.36 1.22 8.68
N LEU A 61 -0.17 2.53 8.68
CA LEU A 61 -1.17 3.41 9.27
C LEU A 61 -2.52 3.25 8.59
N ALA A 62 -2.52 3.23 7.25
CA ALA A 62 -3.76 3.06 6.51
C ALA A 62 -4.36 1.68 6.73
N ALA A 63 -3.51 0.65 6.70
CA ALA A 63 -3.97 -0.73 6.88
C ALA A 63 -4.63 -0.92 8.23
N ASN A 64 -4.14 -0.26 9.25
CA ASN A 64 -4.72 -0.35 10.58
C ASN A 64 -6.11 0.29 10.66
N GLN A 65 -6.47 1.06 9.64
CA GLN A 65 -7.81 1.62 9.51
C GLN A 65 -8.64 0.86 8.48
N ASN A 66 -8.27 -0.37 8.21
CA ASN A 66 -8.99 -1.26 7.30
C ASN A 66 -8.98 -0.79 5.85
N HIS A 67 -7.91 -0.12 5.44
CA HIS A 67 -7.74 0.27 4.04
C HIS A 67 -7.23 -0.94 3.28
N LYS A 68 -8.11 -1.58 2.51
CA LYS A 68 -7.77 -2.88 1.93
C LYS A 68 -6.65 -2.82 0.89
N GLU A 69 -6.56 -1.72 0.14
CA GLU A 69 -5.47 -1.57 -0.81
C GLU A 69 -4.12 -1.45 -0.10
N ALA A 70 -4.08 -0.77 1.04
CA ALA A 70 -2.85 -0.69 1.83
C ALA A 70 -2.48 -2.05 2.38
N GLN A 71 -3.46 -2.80 2.85
CA GLN A 71 -3.23 -4.17 3.34
C GLN A 71 -2.67 -5.04 2.22
N TYR A 72 -3.24 -4.94 1.03
CA TYR A 72 -2.76 -5.70 -0.11
C TYR A 72 -1.32 -5.34 -0.45
N HIS A 73 -1.01 -4.05 -0.50
CA HIS A 73 0.35 -3.62 -0.84
C HIS A 73 1.37 -4.07 0.20
N LEU A 74 1.01 -4.03 1.48
CA LEU A 74 1.90 -4.58 2.50
C LEU A 74 2.12 -6.06 2.29
N GLY A 75 1.04 -6.79 1.99
CA GLY A 75 1.18 -8.20 1.68
C GLY A 75 2.16 -8.44 0.57
N MET A 76 2.06 -7.66 -0.51
CA MET A 76 2.96 -7.80 -1.65
C MET A 76 4.40 -7.47 -1.31
N ILE A 77 4.61 -6.41 -0.53
CA ILE A 77 5.96 -6.02 -0.15
C ILE A 77 6.65 -7.16 0.59
N TYR A 78 5.96 -7.75 1.56
CA TYR A 78 6.53 -8.86 2.34
C TYR A 78 6.62 -10.16 1.53
N TYR A 79 5.68 -10.37 0.63
CA TYR A 79 5.67 -11.56 -0.21
C TYR A 79 6.84 -11.55 -1.19
N GLU A 80 7.07 -10.44 -1.85
CA GLU A 80 8.10 -10.35 -2.88
C GLU A 80 9.50 -10.34 -2.30
N GLY A 81 9.69 -9.66 -1.19
CA GLY A 81 11.01 -9.58 -0.58
C GLY A 81 12.03 -8.85 -1.42
N LYS A 82 11.57 -7.95 -2.31
CA LYS A 82 12.48 -7.24 -3.20
C LYS A 82 13.26 -6.15 -2.51
N HIS A 83 12.60 -5.43 -1.66
CA HIS A 83 13.17 -4.24 -1.04
C HIS A 83 13.44 -4.44 0.44
N ILE A 84 12.85 -5.47 1.01
CA ILE A 84 13.06 -5.86 2.40
C ILE A 84 13.13 -7.38 2.42
N THR A 85 13.54 -7.94 3.54
CA THR A 85 13.59 -9.39 3.68
C THR A 85 12.18 -9.95 3.55
N GLN A 86 12.05 -10.97 2.71
CA GLN A 86 10.78 -11.66 2.51
C GLN A 86 10.26 -12.18 3.86
N ASN A 87 8.97 -12.01 4.08
CA ASN A 87 8.34 -12.50 5.29
C ASN A 87 6.95 -13.02 4.92
N ILE A 88 6.87 -14.33 4.69
CA ILE A 88 5.63 -14.92 4.22
C ILE A 88 4.54 -14.87 5.28
N ASN A 89 4.91 -15.02 6.55
CA ASN A 89 3.90 -14.94 7.60
C ASN A 89 3.23 -13.57 7.64
N LYS A 90 4.02 -12.50 7.49
CA LYS A 90 3.44 -11.17 7.42
C LYS A 90 2.62 -10.98 6.14
N ALA A 91 3.10 -11.53 5.04
CA ALA A 91 2.35 -11.45 3.79
C ALA A 91 0.98 -12.11 3.96
N ILE A 92 0.93 -13.29 4.56
CA ILE A 92 -0.32 -13.98 4.81
C ILE A 92 -1.24 -13.14 5.68
N GLU A 93 -0.68 -12.56 6.72
CA GLU A 93 -1.45 -11.73 7.64
C GLU A 93 -2.15 -10.58 6.90
N TYR A 94 -1.38 -9.83 6.13
CA TYR A 94 -1.94 -8.67 5.43
C TYR A 94 -2.83 -9.06 4.27
N PHE A 95 -2.47 -10.09 3.51
CA PHE A 95 -3.36 -10.59 2.46
C PHE A 95 -4.68 -11.06 3.04
N THR A 96 -4.64 -11.70 4.21
CA THR A 96 -5.86 -12.17 4.84
C THR A 96 -6.79 -11.03 5.20
N LEU A 97 -6.22 -9.96 5.76
CA LEU A 97 -7.03 -8.79 6.08
C LEU A 97 -7.70 -8.22 4.84
N SER A 98 -6.92 -8.07 3.76
CA SER A 98 -7.44 -7.52 2.52
C SER A 98 -8.48 -8.45 1.89
N ALA A 99 -8.19 -9.76 1.90
CA ALA A 99 -9.09 -10.76 1.32
C ALA A 99 -10.42 -10.77 2.05
N ASN A 100 -10.41 -10.54 3.36
CA ASN A 100 -11.64 -10.49 4.15
C ASN A 100 -12.49 -9.28 3.78
N HIS A 101 -11.92 -8.30 3.09
CA HIS A 101 -12.66 -7.18 2.54
C HIS A 101 -12.93 -7.36 1.05
N ASN A 102 -12.92 -8.61 0.60
CA ASN A 102 -13.24 -8.98 -0.78
C ASN A 102 -12.26 -8.47 -1.82
N ASP A 103 -11.01 -8.32 -1.45
CA ASP A 103 -9.99 -7.98 -2.43
C ASP A 103 -9.59 -9.24 -3.18
N LYS A 104 -9.94 -9.29 -4.47
CA LYS A 104 -9.71 -10.50 -5.24
C LYS A 104 -8.24 -10.79 -5.46
N ASP A 105 -7.41 -9.75 -5.54
CA ASP A 105 -5.98 -9.95 -5.75
C ASP A 105 -5.35 -10.57 -4.52
N ALA A 106 -5.74 -10.11 -3.33
CA ALA A 106 -5.25 -10.71 -2.09
C ALA A 106 -5.71 -12.17 -1.98
N GLN A 107 -6.96 -12.43 -2.36
CA GLN A 107 -7.48 -13.81 -2.35
C GLN A 107 -6.67 -14.68 -3.29
N PHE A 108 -6.33 -14.15 -4.47
CA PHE A 108 -5.53 -14.89 -5.44
C PHE A 108 -4.15 -15.23 -4.87
N PHE A 109 -3.47 -14.26 -4.28
CA PHE A 109 -2.12 -14.53 -3.76
C PHE A 109 -2.14 -15.47 -2.56
N LEU A 110 -3.17 -15.38 -1.71
CA LEU A 110 -3.31 -16.38 -0.66
C LEU A 110 -3.45 -17.78 -1.25
N GLY A 111 -4.27 -17.88 -2.31
CA GLY A 111 -4.40 -19.14 -3.01
C GLY A 111 -3.08 -19.67 -3.49
N ILE A 112 -2.27 -18.82 -4.11
CA ILE A 112 -0.95 -19.21 -4.61
C ILE A 112 -0.05 -19.69 -3.46
N ILE A 113 -0.03 -18.92 -2.37
CA ILE A 113 0.85 -19.25 -1.24
C ILE A 113 0.50 -20.63 -0.69
N TYR A 114 -0.78 -20.89 -0.46
CA TYR A 114 -1.18 -22.19 0.09
C TYR A 114 -1.06 -23.31 -0.93
N TYR A 115 -1.33 -23.00 -2.21
CA TYR A 115 -1.22 -24.01 -3.26
C TYR A 115 0.23 -24.50 -3.39
N GLU A 116 1.18 -23.59 -3.38
CA GLU A 116 2.57 -23.96 -3.51
C GLU A 116 3.12 -24.65 -2.26
N GLY A 117 2.68 -24.20 -1.10
CA GLY A 117 3.06 -24.84 0.16
C GLY A 117 4.50 -24.67 0.58
N LYS A 118 5.30 -23.98 -0.20
CA LYS A 118 6.72 -23.85 0.08
C LYS A 118 6.99 -23.09 1.35
N TYR A 119 6.11 -22.16 1.64
CA TYR A 119 6.37 -21.19 2.69
C TYR A 119 5.56 -21.46 3.94
N VAL A 120 4.56 -22.33 3.85
CA VAL A 120 3.60 -22.53 4.93
C VAL A 120 3.55 -23.98 5.31
N THR A 121 4.70 -24.52 5.65
CA THR A 121 4.84 -25.96 5.85
C THR A 121 3.94 -26.49 6.93
N GLN A 122 3.67 -25.72 7.93
CA GLN A 122 2.93 -26.19 9.08
C GLN A 122 1.44 -25.96 8.99
N ASN A 123 0.97 -25.36 7.91
CA ASN A 123 -0.42 -24.93 7.83
C ASN A 123 -1.18 -25.54 6.72
N ILE A 124 -0.82 -26.75 6.37
CA ILE A 124 -1.47 -27.42 5.26
C ILE A 124 -2.93 -27.71 5.53
N ASN A 125 -3.32 -27.69 6.79
CA ASN A 125 -4.72 -27.95 7.15
C ASN A 125 -5.59 -26.71 7.13
N LYS A 126 -5.02 -25.61 6.80
CA LYS A 126 -5.79 -24.35 6.83
C LYS A 126 -6.40 -24.01 5.51
#